data_218d55867264d945f6c37780b4c9301e
#
_entry.id   218d55867264d945f6c37780b4c9301e
#
_cell.length_a   1.000
_cell.length_b   1.000
_cell.length_c   1.000
_cell.angle_alpha   90.00
_cell.angle_beta   90.00
_cell.angle_gamma   90.00
#
_symmetry.space_group_name_H-M   'P 1'
#
loop_
_entity.id
_entity.type
_entity.pdbx_description
1 polymer ?
#
loop_
_entity_poly.entity_id
_entity_poly.type
_entity_poly.pdbx_seq_one_letter_code
_entity_poly.pdbx_strand_id
1 'polypeptide(L)'
;MAINTKTFISKSNTLVKDSKVNLSLNPVMELNYGNMLTRGIVYFDHNKIRKMVEDKVYPDMTKLKHVLHMTNAASVNDRKINCPMMTSDHTSDKMRAISFDLIFFLIPQPWDSGRGFDYERDLYETSNRSYSIDASNWYNYSTYCKWDSEGIYTTDKLSKELDAFTSVNGNLSQIIIGYQHFDKGNEPIELDITEVVNKFITGELCNFGIGIAFSPLYEDITLDYSQYVGFFTQHTNSFYEPYVETTYDDYINDDRVDFYLDKPNKLYFFSNIGGKNVNLDELPVVEVNGIEYESKQSTKGVYYIEIELSSSEYEENTMFYDTWKNLKYNGKNIPDVELSFTTKSQNDYYRMGLPTIENTTKANTKYIPYIYGIQYHELILRGDIRKIGVECKIPYTSNQIYAVDNLEYRLYTKNGQDEITVIDYSKVEKAYNTNYFLIDTNDLIPSRYYIDIKVSYDMEEIYHKDVLEFDIVNDKTEKFN
;
A
#
# COMPACT_ATOMS: atom_id res chain seq x y z
N MET A 1 8.24 6.71 -3.26
CA MET A 1 6.75 6.61 -3.33
C MET A 1 6.35 5.63 -2.26
N ALA A 2 5.43 5.98 -1.36
CA ALA A 2 5.02 5.04 -0.32
C ALA A 2 4.27 3.85 -0.93
N ILE A 3 4.64 2.63 -0.53
CA ILE A 3 3.90 1.42 -0.89
C ILE A 3 2.82 1.23 0.18
N ASN A 4 1.56 1.17 -0.25
CA ASN A 4 0.43 0.88 0.61
C ASN A 4 -0.21 -0.43 0.22
N THR A 5 -0.36 -1.33 1.16
CA THR A 5 -1.12 -2.57 0.96
C THR A 5 -2.19 -2.73 2.01
N LYS A 6 -3.27 -3.40 1.63
CA LYS A 6 -4.41 -3.66 2.50
C LYS A 6 -4.53 -5.15 2.77
N THR A 7 -4.55 -5.51 4.05
CA THR A 7 -4.89 -6.85 4.50
C THR A 7 -6.28 -6.79 5.13
N PHE A 8 -7.28 -7.33 4.43
CA PHE A 8 -8.66 -7.27 4.90
C PHE A 8 -8.89 -8.15 6.12
N ILE A 9 -9.82 -7.72 6.97
CA ILE A 9 -10.33 -8.52 8.09
C ILE A 9 -11.04 -9.75 7.52
N SER A 10 -10.68 -10.92 8.00
CA SER A 10 -11.21 -12.19 7.47
C SER A 10 -12.21 -12.87 8.41
N LYS A 11 -12.25 -12.46 9.68
CA LYS A 11 -13.25 -12.89 10.66
C LYS A 11 -13.65 -11.72 11.54
N SER A 12 -14.93 -11.63 11.86
CA SER A 12 -15.44 -10.74 12.88
C SER A 12 -16.59 -11.39 13.64
N ASN A 13 -16.82 -10.97 14.86
CA ASN A 13 -18.03 -11.30 15.59
C ASN A 13 -18.32 -10.22 16.65
N THR A 14 -19.57 -10.12 17.07
CA THR A 14 -19.99 -9.33 18.23
C THR A 14 -20.41 -10.28 19.35
N LEU A 15 -19.75 -10.15 20.50
CA LEU A 15 -20.05 -10.92 21.70
C LEU A 15 -21.04 -10.13 22.55
N VAL A 16 -22.20 -10.70 22.83
CA VAL A 16 -23.26 -10.07 23.60
C VAL A 16 -23.26 -10.66 25.02
N LYS A 17 -23.13 -9.80 26.03
CA LYS A 17 -23.12 -10.22 27.44
C LYS A 17 -24.38 -11.02 27.77
N ASP A 18 -24.19 -12.08 28.55
CA ASP A 18 -25.24 -12.99 29.02
C ASP A 18 -26.01 -13.69 27.88
N SER A 19 -25.42 -13.73 26.68
CA SER A 19 -26.01 -14.39 25.51
C SER A 19 -25.05 -15.38 24.84
N LYS A 20 -25.62 -16.42 24.24
CA LYS A 20 -24.88 -17.39 23.41
C LYS A 20 -25.03 -17.08 21.91
N VAL A 21 -25.62 -15.99 21.54
CA VAL A 21 -25.83 -15.59 20.15
C VAL A 21 -24.50 -15.32 19.47
N ASN A 22 -24.40 -15.77 18.24
CA ASN A 22 -23.29 -15.48 17.34
C ASN A 22 -23.76 -14.48 16.26
N LEU A 23 -23.00 -13.44 16.01
CA LEU A 23 -23.34 -12.33 15.10
C LEU A 23 -22.27 -12.12 14.00
N SER A 24 -21.54 -13.18 13.66
CA SER A 24 -20.38 -13.05 12.77
C SER A 24 -20.71 -12.60 11.36
N LEU A 25 -21.93 -12.91 10.85
CA LEU A 25 -22.34 -12.52 9.51
C LEU A 25 -23.01 -11.14 9.44
N ASN A 26 -23.12 -10.43 10.57
CA ASN A 26 -23.67 -9.09 10.55
C ASN A 26 -22.77 -8.14 9.76
N PRO A 27 -23.33 -7.29 8.89
CA PRO A 27 -22.58 -6.30 8.12
C PRO A 27 -22.05 -5.14 8.98
N VAL A 28 -22.59 -4.98 10.20
CA VAL A 28 -22.17 -3.99 11.19
C VAL A 28 -21.91 -4.68 12.52
N MET A 29 -20.76 -4.43 13.10
CA MET A 29 -20.41 -4.77 14.46
C MET A 29 -20.94 -3.67 15.37
N GLU A 30 -21.91 -3.99 16.22
CA GLU A 30 -22.43 -3.06 17.22
C GLU A 30 -21.73 -3.23 18.57
N LEU A 31 -21.10 -2.17 19.05
CA LEU A 31 -20.59 -2.07 20.41
C LEU A 31 -21.60 -1.29 21.25
N ASN A 32 -21.98 -1.84 22.38
CA ASN A 32 -23.00 -1.28 23.27
C ASN A 32 -22.52 -1.27 24.71
N TYR A 33 -23.02 -0.30 25.49
CA TYR A 33 -22.95 -0.29 26.95
C TYR A 33 -24.26 0.25 27.55
N GLY A 34 -24.46 0.03 28.84
CA GLY A 34 -25.70 0.37 29.53
C GLY A 34 -26.53 -0.89 29.80
N ASN A 35 -27.81 -0.93 29.38
CA ASN A 35 -28.67 -2.09 29.61
C ASN A 35 -28.23 -3.34 28.79
N MET A 36 -27.44 -3.16 27.77
CA MET A 36 -26.79 -4.23 27.00
C MET A 36 -25.31 -3.94 26.84
N LEU A 37 -24.45 -4.94 27.11
CA LEU A 37 -23.02 -4.85 26.90
C LEU A 37 -22.59 -5.75 25.77
N THR A 38 -21.81 -5.21 24.85
CA THR A 38 -21.23 -6.00 23.76
C THR A 38 -19.76 -5.68 23.55
N ARG A 39 -19.01 -6.67 23.03
CA ARG A 39 -17.61 -6.51 22.61
C ARG A 39 -17.44 -7.04 21.21
N GLY A 40 -16.61 -6.40 20.43
CA GLY A 40 -16.24 -6.83 19.08
C GLY A 40 -14.96 -7.66 19.07
N ILE A 41 -14.86 -8.61 18.16
CA ILE A 41 -13.63 -9.33 17.86
C ILE A 41 -13.39 -9.38 16.37
N VAL A 42 -12.15 -9.14 15.95
CA VAL A 42 -11.72 -9.16 14.55
C VAL A 42 -10.43 -9.93 14.37
N TYR A 43 -10.25 -10.53 13.21
CA TYR A 43 -9.03 -11.26 12.86
C TYR A 43 -8.63 -10.96 11.42
N PHE A 44 -7.33 -10.75 11.20
CA PHE A 44 -6.71 -10.63 9.89
C PHE A 44 -5.54 -11.62 9.76
N ASP A 45 -5.29 -12.07 8.53
CA ASP A 45 -4.21 -13.01 8.26
C ASP A 45 -2.87 -12.29 8.09
N HIS A 46 -2.09 -12.23 9.17
CA HIS A 46 -0.77 -11.60 9.19
C HIS A 46 0.26 -12.36 8.32
N ASN A 47 0.01 -13.61 7.93
CA ASN A 47 0.92 -14.38 7.06
C ASN A 47 1.03 -13.75 5.66
N LYS A 48 0.01 -13.02 5.22
CA LYS A 48 0.09 -12.24 3.97
C LYS A 48 1.17 -11.16 4.07
N ILE A 49 1.22 -10.44 5.19
CA ILE A 49 2.24 -9.42 5.46
C ILE A 49 3.61 -10.07 5.62
N ARG A 50 3.70 -11.17 6.41
CA ARG A 50 4.92 -11.96 6.59
C ARG A 50 5.51 -12.39 5.25
N LYS A 51 4.69 -12.94 4.36
CA LYS A 51 5.13 -13.35 3.03
C LYS A 51 5.69 -12.18 2.22
N MET A 52 5.12 -10.99 2.31
CA MET A 52 5.64 -9.81 1.61
C MET A 52 7.01 -9.38 2.17
N VAL A 53 7.26 -9.58 3.46
CA VAL A 53 8.60 -9.37 4.07
C VAL A 53 9.58 -10.45 3.60
N GLU A 54 9.18 -11.72 3.58
CA GLU A 54 10.00 -12.84 3.09
C GLU A 54 10.36 -12.67 1.61
N ASP A 55 9.40 -12.27 0.78
CA ASP A 55 9.58 -12.00 -0.66
C ASP A 55 10.35 -10.68 -0.92
N LYS A 56 10.79 -9.98 0.12
CA LYS A 56 11.48 -8.68 0.04
C LYS A 56 10.67 -7.56 -0.65
N VAL A 57 9.35 -7.71 -0.75
CA VAL A 57 8.47 -6.59 -1.16
C VAL A 57 8.58 -5.47 -0.12
N TYR A 58 8.65 -5.84 1.17
CA TYR A 58 8.99 -4.97 2.28
C TYR A 58 10.39 -5.33 2.80
N PRO A 59 11.41 -4.52 2.51
CA PRO A 59 12.79 -4.89 2.79
C PRO A 59 13.16 -4.85 4.26
N ASP A 60 12.57 -3.92 4.99
CA ASP A 60 12.89 -3.66 6.39
C ASP A 60 11.61 -3.54 7.22
N MET A 61 11.40 -4.55 8.04
CA MET A 61 10.24 -4.64 8.92
C MET A 61 10.16 -3.50 9.92
N THR A 62 11.30 -2.91 10.31
CA THR A 62 11.34 -1.80 11.28
C THR A 62 10.81 -0.49 10.72
N LYS A 63 10.71 -0.37 9.40
CA LYS A 63 10.18 0.81 8.70
C LYS A 63 8.73 0.67 8.28
N LEU A 64 8.11 -0.47 8.56
CA LEU A 64 6.71 -0.68 8.28
C LEU A 64 5.84 0.03 9.31
N LYS A 65 4.74 0.60 8.84
CA LYS A 65 3.67 1.08 9.69
C LYS A 65 2.40 0.29 9.39
N HIS A 66 1.72 -0.17 10.43
CA HIS A 66 0.49 -0.95 10.33
C HIS A 66 -0.63 -0.25 11.08
N VAL A 67 -1.71 0.10 10.39
CA VAL A 67 -2.87 0.78 10.97
C VAL A 67 -4.13 -0.05 10.72
N LEU A 68 -4.87 -0.34 11.77
CA LEU A 68 -6.20 -0.95 11.66
C LEU A 68 -7.22 0.13 11.30
N HIS A 69 -7.93 -0.06 10.19
CA HIS A 69 -9.00 0.81 9.74
C HIS A 69 -10.35 0.10 9.79
N MET A 70 -11.32 0.71 10.49
CA MET A 70 -12.72 0.29 10.46
C MET A 70 -13.63 1.51 10.31
N THR A 71 -14.43 1.52 9.26
CA THR A 71 -15.33 2.64 8.97
C THR A 71 -16.54 2.59 9.90
N ASN A 72 -16.83 3.71 10.54
CA ASN A 72 -18.02 3.86 11.37
C ASN A 72 -19.27 3.90 10.49
N ALA A 73 -20.26 3.06 10.80
CA ALA A 73 -21.50 2.98 10.05
C ALA A 73 -22.33 4.29 10.10
N ALA A 74 -22.17 5.09 11.14
CA ALA A 74 -22.83 6.39 11.27
C ALA A 74 -22.20 7.46 10.38
N SER A 75 -20.90 7.40 10.09
CA SER A 75 -20.22 8.40 9.25
C SER A 75 -20.71 8.40 7.80
N VAL A 76 -21.17 7.24 7.32
CA VAL A 76 -21.68 7.06 5.96
C VAL A 76 -23.13 7.57 5.83
N ASN A 77 -23.88 7.59 6.94
CA ASN A 77 -25.30 7.88 6.98
C ASN A 77 -25.65 9.26 7.57
N ASP A 78 -24.74 10.22 7.55
CA ASP A 78 -24.95 11.58 8.11
C ASP A 78 -26.13 12.36 7.46
N ARG A 79 -26.79 11.77 6.47
CA ARG A 79 -28.00 12.26 5.84
C ARG A 79 -29.21 11.43 6.26
N LYS A 80 -29.65 11.48 7.52
CA LYS A 80 -30.98 11.03 7.99
C LYS A 80 -31.50 9.68 7.43
N ILE A 81 -30.64 8.78 7.02
CA ILE A 81 -31.05 7.44 6.66
C ILE A 81 -30.89 6.61 7.92
N ASN A 82 -32.03 6.25 8.52
CA ASN A 82 -32.04 5.20 9.52
C ASN A 82 -31.33 4.01 8.94
N CYS A 83 -30.26 3.55 9.58
CA CYS A 83 -29.62 2.30 9.19
C CYS A 83 -30.72 1.23 9.15
N PRO A 84 -30.97 0.57 8.02
CA PRO A 84 -32.11 -0.39 7.91
C PRO A 84 -32.03 -1.53 8.92
N MET A 85 -30.85 -1.77 9.49
CA MET A 85 -30.60 -2.77 10.54
C MET A 85 -30.99 -2.29 11.96
N MET A 86 -31.30 -1.01 12.14
CA MET A 86 -31.67 -0.40 13.41
C MET A 86 -33.15 -0.03 13.49
N THR A 87 -33.95 -0.44 12.52
CA THR A 87 -35.40 -0.17 12.49
C THR A 87 -36.20 -1.33 13.05
N SER A 88 -35.82 -1.86 14.20
CA SER A 88 -36.79 -2.60 15.00
C SER A 88 -37.61 -1.61 15.84
N ASP A 89 -38.81 -1.99 16.21
CA ASP A 89 -39.71 -1.18 17.06
C ASP A 89 -39.12 -0.85 18.46
N HIS A 90 -37.89 -1.31 18.74
CA HIS A 90 -37.13 -1.06 19.96
C HIS A 90 -36.10 0.08 19.85
N THR A 91 -36.16 0.92 18.82
CA THR A 91 -35.25 2.07 18.65
C THR A 91 -35.30 3.10 19.75
N SER A 92 -36.33 3.06 20.60
CA SER A 92 -36.46 3.91 21.77
C SER A 92 -35.45 3.59 22.89
N ASP A 93 -34.88 2.37 22.89
CA ASP A 93 -34.02 1.87 23.95
C ASP A 93 -32.52 1.94 23.60
N LYS A 94 -32.19 2.43 22.41
CA LYS A 94 -30.82 2.61 21.97
C LYS A 94 -30.54 4.06 21.56
N MET A 95 -29.46 4.62 22.08
CA MET A 95 -28.97 5.96 21.75
C MET A 95 -27.54 5.86 21.23
N ARG A 96 -27.21 6.67 20.23
CA ARG A 96 -25.83 6.76 19.74
C ARG A 96 -24.92 7.30 20.84
N ALA A 97 -23.80 6.62 21.06
CA ALA A 97 -22.76 7.08 21.96
C ALA A 97 -22.05 8.32 21.38
N ILE A 98 -21.82 9.32 22.23
CA ILE A 98 -21.12 10.55 21.90
C ILE A 98 -20.04 10.75 22.96
N SER A 99 -18.83 11.06 22.53
CA SER A 99 -17.66 11.25 23.39
C SER A 99 -17.40 10.04 24.32
N PHE A 100 -16.61 9.12 23.83
CA PHE A 100 -16.28 7.88 24.54
C PHE A 100 -14.90 7.36 24.12
N ASP A 101 -14.38 6.39 24.87
CA ASP A 101 -13.15 5.70 24.60
C ASP A 101 -13.41 4.23 24.25
N LEU A 102 -12.77 3.75 23.19
CA LEU A 102 -12.64 2.32 22.89
C LEU A 102 -11.25 1.85 23.27
N ILE A 103 -11.18 0.65 23.82
CA ILE A 103 -9.96 -0.10 24.08
C ILE A 103 -9.82 -1.24 23.12
N PHE A 104 -8.57 -1.56 22.78
CA PHE A 104 -8.19 -2.67 21.90
C PHE A 104 -7.29 -3.62 22.66
N PHE A 105 -7.56 -4.92 22.57
CA PHE A 105 -6.84 -5.93 23.34
C PHE A 105 -6.59 -7.20 22.52
N LEU A 106 -5.55 -7.95 22.91
CA LEU A 106 -5.22 -9.23 22.29
C LEU A 106 -6.19 -10.33 22.71
N ILE A 107 -6.60 -11.15 21.75
CA ILE A 107 -7.40 -12.35 22.03
C ILE A 107 -6.45 -13.49 22.40
N PRO A 108 -6.66 -14.18 23.54
CA PRO A 108 -5.72 -15.17 24.06
C PRO A 108 -5.83 -16.55 23.40
N GLN A 109 -6.91 -16.83 22.69
CA GLN A 109 -7.25 -18.15 22.18
C GLN A 109 -7.80 -18.09 20.76
N PRO A 110 -7.53 -19.11 19.91
CA PRO A 110 -8.13 -19.19 18.58
C PRO A 110 -9.65 -19.32 18.72
N TRP A 111 -10.40 -18.70 17.81
CA TRP A 111 -11.85 -18.67 17.87
C TRP A 111 -12.49 -18.90 16.51
N ASP A 112 -13.71 -19.41 16.53
CA ASP A 112 -14.50 -19.65 15.33
C ASP A 112 -15.48 -18.51 15.11
N SER A 113 -15.55 -17.98 13.87
CA SER A 113 -16.48 -16.87 13.57
C SER A 113 -17.95 -17.30 13.64
N GLY A 114 -18.28 -18.47 13.10
CA GLY A 114 -19.65 -18.97 13.09
C GLY A 114 -20.48 -18.47 11.89
N ARG A 115 -21.81 -18.55 12.02
CA ARG A 115 -22.78 -18.24 10.94
C ARG A 115 -23.99 -17.44 11.42
N GLY A 116 -23.90 -16.88 12.63
CA GLY A 116 -25.02 -16.15 13.21
C GLY A 116 -25.22 -14.81 12.52
N PHE A 117 -26.48 -14.42 12.39
CA PHE A 117 -26.92 -13.20 11.74
C PHE A 117 -28.16 -12.68 12.42
N ASP A 118 -28.23 -11.38 12.70
CA ASP A 118 -29.36 -10.68 13.27
C ASP A 118 -29.73 -11.09 14.70
N TYR A 119 -29.19 -10.34 15.67
CA TYR A 119 -29.41 -10.54 17.10
C TYR A 119 -30.89 -10.56 17.49
N GLU A 120 -31.69 -9.63 16.98
CA GLU A 120 -33.09 -9.47 17.36
C GLU A 120 -33.93 -10.64 16.87
N ARG A 121 -33.68 -11.10 15.67
CA ARG A 121 -34.36 -12.26 15.10
C ARG A 121 -34.08 -13.53 15.91
N ASP A 122 -32.84 -13.69 16.37
CA ASP A 122 -32.44 -14.88 17.13
C ASP A 122 -32.96 -14.85 18.58
N LEU A 123 -33.26 -13.70 19.14
CA LEU A 123 -33.92 -13.55 20.45
C LEU A 123 -35.38 -14.00 20.43
N TYR A 124 -36.09 -13.71 19.37
CA TYR A 124 -37.56 -13.97 19.26
C TYR A 124 -37.88 -15.35 18.68
N GLU A 125 -37.02 -15.91 17.86
CA GLU A 125 -37.20 -17.25 17.27
C GLU A 125 -36.47 -18.33 18.12
N THR A 126 -37.02 -18.61 19.30
CA THR A 126 -36.42 -19.56 20.28
C THR A 126 -36.44 -21.04 19.88
N SER A 127 -37.01 -21.39 18.73
CA SER A 127 -37.16 -22.78 18.34
C SER A 127 -36.33 -23.14 17.11
N ASN A 128 -35.25 -23.86 17.27
CA ASN A 128 -34.55 -24.66 16.27
C ASN A 128 -33.48 -24.03 15.39
N ARG A 129 -32.73 -23.01 15.84
CA ARG A 129 -31.56 -22.55 15.08
C ARG A 129 -30.27 -22.81 15.85
N SER A 130 -29.74 -24.01 15.71
CA SER A 130 -28.47 -24.43 16.30
C SER A 130 -27.25 -23.64 15.79
N TYR A 131 -27.35 -23.00 14.63
CA TYR A 131 -26.25 -22.27 14.00
C TYR A 131 -26.03 -20.85 14.53
N SER A 132 -27.02 -20.22 15.12
CA SER A 132 -26.90 -18.89 15.71
C SER A 132 -26.14 -18.90 17.06
N ILE A 133 -26.06 -20.07 17.69
CA ILE A 133 -25.34 -20.28 18.95
C ILE A 133 -24.06 -21.10 18.77
N ASP A 134 -23.77 -21.53 17.54
CA ASP A 134 -22.51 -22.19 17.21
C ASP A 134 -21.35 -21.19 17.19
N ALA A 135 -20.15 -21.73 17.43
CA ALA A 135 -18.90 -20.97 17.42
C ALA A 135 -18.76 -19.94 18.55
N SER A 136 -18.06 -18.82 18.30
CA SER A 136 -17.74 -17.85 19.34
C SER A 136 -18.97 -17.05 19.78
N ASN A 137 -19.08 -16.83 21.09
CA ASN A 137 -20.07 -16.01 21.76
C ASN A 137 -19.49 -15.52 23.08
N TRP A 138 -20.30 -14.90 23.96
CA TRP A 138 -19.80 -14.37 25.23
C TRP A 138 -19.15 -15.42 26.13
N TYR A 139 -19.60 -16.66 26.09
CA TYR A 139 -19.12 -17.75 26.94
C TYR A 139 -18.08 -18.65 26.27
N ASN A 140 -18.15 -18.79 24.96
CA ASN A 140 -17.38 -19.78 24.21
C ASN A 140 -16.52 -19.11 23.14
N TYR A 141 -15.29 -19.63 22.90
CA TYR A 141 -14.48 -19.24 21.75
C TYR A 141 -14.75 -20.10 20.49
N SER A 142 -15.27 -21.29 20.69
CA SER A 142 -15.77 -22.17 19.63
C SER A 142 -16.94 -23.02 20.16
N THR A 143 -17.57 -23.79 19.29
CA THR A 143 -18.67 -24.67 19.70
C THR A 143 -18.26 -25.56 20.84
N TYR A 144 -18.95 -25.44 22.00
CA TYR A 144 -18.70 -26.14 23.26
C TYR A 144 -17.38 -25.87 23.96
N CYS A 145 -16.51 -25.00 23.45
CA CYS A 145 -15.25 -24.64 24.07
C CYS A 145 -15.33 -23.25 24.70
N LYS A 146 -15.13 -23.17 26.02
CA LYS A 146 -15.31 -21.92 26.79
C LYS A 146 -14.07 -21.04 26.74
N TRP A 147 -14.28 -19.73 26.75
CA TRP A 147 -13.23 -18.78 27.11
C TRP A 147 -12.76 -19.03 28.54
N ASP A 148 -11.51 -18.69 28.84
CA ASP A 148 -11.00 -18.72 30.21
C ASP A 148 -11.76 -17.78 31.14
N SER A 149 -12.28 -16.71 30.59
CA SER A 149 -13.19 -15.77 31.26
C SER A 149 -14.30 -15.36 30.28
N GLU A 150 -15.52 -15.19 30.80
CA GLU A 150 -16.66 -14.72 30.00
C GLU A 150 -16.36 -13.37 29.38
N GLY A 151 -16.73 -13.18 28.11
CA GLY A 151 -16.42 -12.00 27.33
C GLY A 151 -14.92 -11.82 27.04
N ILE A 152 -14.13 -12.91 27.09
CA ILE A 152 -12.66 -12.99 26.89
C ILE A 152 -11.88 -12.57 28.14
N TYR A 153 -12.18 -11.41 28.69
CA TYR A 153 -11.61 -10.89 29.93
C TYR A 153 -12.70 -10.26 30.81
N THR A 154 -12.52 -10.31 32.11
CA THR A 154 -13.40 -9.54 33.01
C THR A 154 -13.15 -8.04 32.88
N THR A 155 -14.16 -7.21 33.16
CA THR A 155 -14.04 -5.74 33.15
C THR A 155 -12.93 -5.29 34.11
N ASP A 156 -12.85 -5.87 35.32
CA ASP A 156 -11.79 -5.59 36.31
C ASP A 156 -10.38 -5.86 35.76
N LYS A 157 -10.22 -6.94 34.99
CA LYS A 157 -8.92 -7.27 34.38
C LYS A 157 -8.57 -6.26 33.32
N LEU A 158 -9.51 -5.91 32.44
CA LEU A 158 -9.29 -4.88 31.41
C LEU A 158 -8.98 -3.51 32.05
N SER A 159 -9.63 -3.15 33.15
CA SER A 159 -9.35 -1.92 33.87
C SER A 159 -7.91 -1.86 34.38
N LYS A 160 -7.44 -2.91 35.06
CA LYS A 160 -6.07 -2.98 35.58
C LYS A 160 -5.01 -2.95 34.46
N GLU A 161 -5.29 -3.63 33.36
CA GLU A 161 -4.39 -3.64 32.21
C GLU A 161 -4.38 -2.28 31.47
N LEU A 162 -5.51 -1.57 31.42
CA LEU A 162 -5.59 -0.23 30.87
C LEU A 162 -4.81 0.77 31.73
N ASP A 163 -4.94 0.68 33.06
CA ASP A 163 -4.17 1.52 33.99
C ASP A 163 -2.66 1.26 33.82
N ALA A 164 -2.26 0.00 33.65
CA ALA A 164 -0.87 -0.35 33.38
C ALA A 164 -0.39 0.22 32.04
N PHE A 165 -1.19 0.09 30.98
CA PHE A 165 -0.89 0.60 29.66
C PHE A 165 -0.72 2.13 29.66
N THR A 166 -1.63 2.85 30.28
CA THR A 166 -1.60 4.33 30.36
C THR A 166 -0.47 4.86 31.25
N SER A 167 -0.11 4.13 32.31
CA SER A 167 0.98 4.52 33.22
C SER A 167 2.38 4.44 32.60
N VAL A 168 2.55 3.64 31.55
CA VAL A 168 3.82 3.41 30.82
C VAL A 168 3.87 4.17 29.49
N ASN A 169 3.09 5.23 29.32
CA ASN A 169 3.03 6.03 28.10
C ASN A 169 2.65 5.25 26.83
N GLY A 170 1.73 4.31 26.94
CA GLY A 170 1.20 3.58 25.80
C GLY A 170 2.07 2.43 25.27
N ASN A 171 3.13 2.05 25.99
CA ASN A 171 3.85 0.83 25.67
C ASN A 171 2.95 -0.39 25.91
N LEU A 172 3.03 -1.38 25.00
CA LEU A 172 2.25 -2.61 25.08
C LEU A 172 2.27 -3.18 26.50
N SER A 173 1.08 -3.19 27.14
CA SER A 173 0.82 -4.13 28.23
C SER A 173 0.76 -5.54 27.67
N GLN A 174 0.63 -6.56 28.52
CA GLN A 174 0.49 -7.93 28.02
C GLN A 174 -0.82 -8.16 27.25
N ILE A 175 -1.83 -7.33 27.44
CA ILE A 175 -3.19 -7.50 26.92
C ILE A 175 -3.63 -6.30 26.08
N ILE A 176 -3.58 -5.08 26.63
CA ILE A 176 -4.04 -3.87 25.92
C ILE A 176 -3.00 -3.46 24.87
N ILE A 177 -3.47 -3.23 23.66
CA ILE A 177 -2.64 -2.83 22.52
C ILE A 177 -2.85 -1.37 22.09
N GLY A 178 -3.90 -0.74 22.57
CA GLY A 178 -4.19 0.64 22.30
C GLY A 178 -5.57 1.08 22.81
N TYR A 179 -5.80 2.38 22.71
CA TYR A 179 -7.12 2.97 22.90
C TYR A 179 -7.30 4.12 21.89
N GLN A 180 -8.57 4.46 21.62
CA GLN A 180 -8.91 5.59 20.77
C GLN A 180 -10.08 6.33 21.38
N HIS A 181 -9.93 7.67 21.48
CA HIS A 181 -11.00 8.57 21.88
C HIS A 181 -11.86 8.97 20.68
N PHE A 182 -13.17 9.06 20.89
CA PHE A 182 -14.16 9.49 19.91
C PHE A 182 -14.87 10.73 20.44
N ASP A 183 -14.71 11.88 19.77
CA ASP A 183 -15.32 13.14 20.19
C ASP A 183 -16.80 13.24 19.80
N LYS A 184 -17.16 12.74 18.62
CA LYS A 184 -18.50 12.86 18.02
C LYS A 184 -19.22 11.53 17.86
N GLY A 185 -18.53 10.41 18.08
CA GLY A 185 -19.03 9.06 17.94
C GLY A 185 -19.33 8.62 16.49
N ASN A 186 -18.81 9.34 15.50
CA ASN A 186 -18.91 8.97 14.07
C ASN A 186 -17.55 8.83 13.39
N GLU A 187 -16.47 8.97 14.14
CA GLU A 187 -15.12 8.80 13.65
C GLU A 187 -14.86 7.34 13.31
N PRO A 188 -13.98 7.04 12.31
CA PRO A 188 -13.52 5.69 12.06
C PRO A 188 -12.55 5.23 13.15
N ILE A 189 -12.34 3.93 13.26
CA ILE A 189 -11.19 3.39 13.98
C ILE A 189 -9.96 3.54 13.08
N GLU A 190 -8.91 4.16 13.63
CA GLU A 190 -7.59 4.31 13.02
C GLU A 190 -6.53 4.05 14.08
N LEU A 191 -6.27 2.77 14.35
CA LEU A 191 -5.38 2.35 15.42
C LEU A 191 -4.04 1.91 14.86
N ASP A 192 -2.95 2.52 15.35
CA ASP A 192 -1.59 2.04 15.07
C ASP A 192 -1.33 0.73 15.83
N ILE A 193 -1.15 -0.35 15.08
CA ILE A 193 -0.89 -1.71 15.60
C ILE A 193 0.49 -2.22 15.16
N THR A 194 1.40 -1.32 14.80
CA THR A 194 2.70 -1.66 14.20
C THR A 194 3.51 -2.60 15.09
N GLU A 195 3.62 -2.31 16.37
CA GLU A 195 4.38 -3.16 17.30
C GLU A 195 3.78 -4.56 17.41
N VAL A 196 2.44 -4.65 17.47
CA VAL A 196 1.72 -5.91 17.57
C VAL A 196 1.91 -6.77 16.31
N VAL A 197 1.74 -6.17 15.14
CA VAL A 197 1.91 -6.87 13.86
C VAL A 197 3.34 -7.36 13.69
N ASN A 198 4.33 -6.55 14.06
CA ASN A 198 5.72 -6.98 14.05
C ASN A 198 5.96 -8.20 14.94
N LYS A 199 5.39 -8.23 16.15
CA LYS A 199 5.46 -9.40 17.05
C LYS A 199 4.73 -10.63 16.50
N PHE A 200 3.65 -10.44 15.73
CA PHE A 200 2.99 -11.55 15.01
C PHE A 200 3.88 -12.10 13.89
N ILE A 201 4.56 -11.23 13.15
CA ILE A 201 5.46 -11.63 12.06
C ILE A 201 6.68 -12.37 12.60
N THR A 202 7.29 -11.91 13.70
CA THR A 202 8.44 -12.56 14.33
C THR A 202 8.07 -13.86 15.06
N GLY A 203 6.79 -14.05 15.38
CA GLY A 203 6.31 -15.20 16.15
C GLY A 203 6.46 -15.04 17.66
N GLU A 204 6.79 -13.86 18.16
CA GLU A 204 6.82 -13.54 19.60
C GLU A 204 5.42 -13.58 20.21
N LEU A 205 4.40 -13.24 19.42
CA LEU A 205 3.00 -13.30 19.79
C LEU A 205 2.21 -14.17 18.81
N CYS A 206 1.23 -14.92 19.33
CA CYS A 206 0.25 -15.60 18.51
C CYS A 206 -0.84 -14.63 18.08
N ASN A 207 -1.16 -14.60 16.79
CA ASN A 207 -2.29 -13.81 16.30
C ASN A 207 -3.57 -14.64 16.36
N PHE A 208 -4.39 -14.36 17.35
CA PHE A 208 -5.76 -14.86 17.44
C PHE A 208 -6.79 -13.74 17.20
N GLY A 209 -6.32 -12.53 16.86
CA GLY A 209 -7.15 -11.37 16.57
C GLY A 209 -7.10 -10.30 17.65
N ILE A 210 -7.92 -9.27 17.43
CA ILE A 210 -8.02 -8.07 18.27
C ILE A 210 -9.45 -7.98 18.80
N GLY A 211 -9.58 -7.83 20.12
CA GLY A 211 -10.83 -7.49 20.78
C GLY A 211 -11.02 -5.97 20.84
N ILE A 212 -12.27 -5.53 20.76
CA ILE A 212 -12.68 -4.12 20.77
C ILE A 212 -13.80 -3.96 21.78
N ALA A 213 -13.65 -3.06 22.73
CA ALA A 213 -14.67 -2.81 23.74
C ALA A 213 -14.72 -1.32 24.11
N PHE A 214 -15.81 -0.89 24.68
CA PHE A 214 -15.80 0.37 25.41
C PHE A 214 -14.80 0.30 26.57
N SER A 215 -14.22 1.44 26.93
CA SER A 215 -13.36 1.50 28.13
C SER A 215 -14.12 0.93 29.34
N PRO A 216 -13.45 0.20 30.25
CA PRO A 216 -14.06 -0.38 31.44
C PRO A 216 -14.90 0.60 32.26
N LEU A 217 -14.58 1.87 32.20
CA LEU A 217 -15.38 2.94 32.83
C LEU A 217 -16.83 2.98 32.34
N TYR A 218 -17.06 2.68 31.05
CA TYR A 218 -18.41 2.64 30.47
C TYR A 218 -19.09 1.29 30.68
N GLU A 219 -18.33 0.18 30.75
CA GLU A 219 -18.91 -1.15 30.94
C GLU A 219 -19.61 -1.31 32.31
N ASP A 220 -19.20 -0.55 33.33
CA ASP A 220 -19.78 -0.55 34.66
C ASP A 220 -20.95 0.40 34.82
N ILE A 221 -21.27 1.21 33.78
CA ILE A 221 -22.41 2.15 33.84
C ILE A 221 -23.70 1.38 33.60
N THR A 222 -24.62 1.47 34.55
CA THR A 222 -25.99 0.95 34.41
C THR A 222 -26.90 2.05 33.94
N LEU A 223 -27.50 1.85 32.75
CA LEU A 223 -28.50 2.76 32.16
C LEU A 223 -29.76 1.98 31.84
N ASP A 224 -30.91 2.66 31.83
CA ASP A 224 -32.17 2.06 31.37
C ASP A 224 -32.22 1.84 29.84
N TYR A 225 -31.25 2.37 29.14
CA TYR A 225 -31.08 2.24 27.69
C TYR A 225 -29.63 1.89 27.33
N SER A 226 -29.40 1.44 26.10
CA SER A 226 -28.05 1.21 25.60
C SER A 226 -27.52 2.41 24.84
N GLN A 227 -26.24 2.72 25.06
CA GLN A 227 -25.47 3.56 24.14
C GLN A 227 -24.66 2.68 23.20
N TYR A 228 -24.63 3.03 21.91
CA TYR A 228 -24.01 2.20 20.89
C TYR A 228 -23.16 2.99 19.90
N VAL A 229 -22.21 2.27 19.29
CA VAL A 229 -21.48 2.66 18.09
C VAL A 229 -21.36 1.44 17.17
N GLY A 230 -21.45 1.65 15.86
CA GLY A 230 -21.40 0.58 14.88
C GLY A 230 -20.23 0.74 13.91
N PHE A 231 -19.53 -0.34 13.59
CA PHE A 231 -18.47 -0.38 12.59
C PHE A 231 -18.77 -1.43 11.54
N PHE A 232 -18.49 -1.14 10.26
CA PHE A 232 -18.66 -2.12 9.20
C PHE A 232 -17.74 -3.32 9.41
N THR A 233 -18.23 -4.50 9.03
CA THR A 233 -17.50 -5.77 9.06
C THR A 233 -17.14 -6.23 7.64
N GLN A 234 -16.45 -7.37 7.50
CA GLN A 234 -16.17 -7.98 6.20
C GLN A 234 -17.46 -8.40 5.44
N HIS A 235 -18.60 -8.45 6.10
CA HIS A 235 -19.89 -8.79 5.49
C HIS A 235 -20.72 -7.58 5.04
N THR A 236 -20.13 -6.40 5.04
CA THR A 236 -20.81 -5.16 4.60
C THR A 236 -21.23 -5.18 3.13
N ASN A 237 -20.64 -6.05 2.28
CA ASN A 237 -20.83 -6.06 0.83
C ASN A 237 -20.63 -4.67 0.17
N SER A 238 -19.77 -3.85 0.75
CA SER A 238 -19.43 -2.52 0.26
C SER A 238 -17.92 -2.31 0.31
N PHE A 239 -17.43 -1.18 -0.19
CA PHE A 239 -16.01 -0.82 -0.11
C PHE A 239 -15.58 -0.27 1.27
N TYR A 240 -16.46 -0.32 2.27
CA TYR A 240 -16.15 0.02 3.67
C TYR A 240 -15.66 -1.18 4.49
N GLU A 241 -15.29 -2.26 3.83
CA GLU A 241 -14.73 -3.44 4.46
C GLU A 241 -13.48 -3.09 5.28
N PRO A 242 -13.39 -3.55 6.55
CA PRO A 242 -12.26 -3.21 7.42
C PRO A 242 -10.97 -3.90 6.98
N TYR A 243 -9.84 -3.22 7.20
CA TYR A 243 -8.53 -3.70 6.79
C TYR A 243 -7.41 -3.19 7.70
N VAL A 244 -6.31 -3.89 7.66
CA VAL A 244 -5.01 -3.40 8.15
C VAL A 244 -4.26 -2.81 6.98
N GLU A 245 -3.96 -1.52 7.03
CA GLU A 245 -3.11 -0.83 6.08
C GLU A 245 -1.65 -0.99 6.49
N THR A 246 -0.84 -1.51 5.59
CA THR A 246 0.61 -1.56 5.74
C THR A 246 1.24 -0.53 4.82
N THR A 247 1.95 0.43 5.38
CA THR A 247 2.69 1.46 4.65
C THR A 247 4.18 1.28 4.80
N TYR A 248 4.88 1.47 3.70
CA TYR A 248 6.33 1.49 3.61
C TYR A 248 6.79 2.59 2.67
N ASP A 249 7.78 3.37 3.09
CA ASP A 249 8.40 4.35 2.22
C ASP A 249 9.56 3.69 1.47
N ASP A 250 9.41 3.52 0.16
CA ASP A 250 10.38 2.92 -0.76
C ASP A 250 11.29 3.96 -1.42
N TYR A 251 11.49 5.11 -0.77
CA TYR A 251 12.39 6.13 -1.31
C TYR A 251 13.80 5.57 -1.48
N ILE A 252 14.24 5.52 -2.73
CA ILE A 252 15.57 5.08 -3.13
C ILE A 252 16.30 6.31 -3.68
N ASN A 253 17.42 6.65 -3.07
CA ASN A 253 18.31 7.66 -3.57
C ASN A 253 19.54 6.98 -4.17
N ASP A 254 19.65 7.03 -5.50
CA ASP A 254 20.80 6.54 -6.24
C ASP A 254 21.78 7.69 -6.44
N ASP A 255 22.95 7.59 -5.82
CA ASP A 255 23.94 8.66 -5.79
C ASP A 255 24.80 8.73 -7.06
N ARG A 256 24.47 8.00 -8.17
CA ARG A 256 25.22 8.06 -9.44
C ARG A 256 25.31 9.46 -10.02
N VAL A 257 24.25 10.24 -9.87
CA VAL A 257 24.20 11.61 -10.39
C VAL A 257 24.96 12.58 -9.47
N ASP A 258 24.96 12.27 -8.18
CA ASP A 258 25.52 13.10 -7.12
C ASP A 258 26.51 12.31 -6.25
N PHE A 259 27.47 11.65 -6.89
CA PHE A 259 28.50 10.87 -6.21
C PHE A 259 29.59 11.78 -5.64
N TYR A 260 29.62 11.98 -4.34
CA TYR A 260 30.58 12.85 -3.68
C TYR A 260 31.77 12.06 -3.12
N LEU A 261 32.99 12.56 -3.37
CA LEU A 261 34.20 12.05 -2.74
C LEU A 261 34.17 12.26 -1.21
N ASP A 262 34.87 11.40 -0.47
CA ASP A 262 34.95 11.39 0.99
C ASP A 262 33.60 11.27 1.70
N LYS A 263 32.66 10.59 1.05
CA LYS A 263 31.33 10.27 1.57
C LYS A 263 30.90 8.87 1.17
N PRO A 264 30.12 8.18 2.03
CA PRO A 264 29.45 6.97 1.62
C PRO A 264 28.36 7.32 0.60
N ASN A 265 28.43 6.69 -0.58
CA ASN A 265 27.45 6.84 -1.66
C ASN A 265 26.82 5.48 -1.96
N LYS A 266 25.57 5.46 -2.34
CA LYS A 266 24.82 4.25 -2.70
C LYS A 266 24.59 4.18 -4.19
N LEU A 267 25.04 3.10 -4.80
CA LEU A 267 24.79 2.79 -6.20
C LEU A 267 23.79 1.63 -6.28
N TYR A 268 22.71 1.81 -7.02
CA TYR A 268 21.62 0.86 -7.11
C TYR A 268 21.56 0.16 -8.46
N PHE A 269 21.09 -1.08 -8.44
CA PHE A 269 20.78 -1.89 -9.60
C PHE A 269 19.36 -2.45 -9.50
N PHE A 270 18.59 -2.33 -10.59
CA PHE A 270 17.21 -2.79 -10.67
C PHE A 270 17.11 -3.99 -11.62
N SER A 271 16.85 -5.17 -11.07
CA SER A 271 16.61 -6.39 -11.85
C SER A 271 15.16 -6.40 -12.34
N ASN A 272 14.96 -5.97 -13.59
CA ASN A 272 13.64 -5.93 -14.21
C ASN A 272 13.59 -6.90 -15.39
N ILE A 273 12.68 -7.90 -15.30
CA ILE A 273 12.47 -8.89 -16.36
C ILE A 273 10.99 -8.88 -16.74
N GLY A 274 10.72 -8.61 -18.02
CA GLY A 274 9.33 -8.54 -18.52
C GLY A 274 8.48 -7.46 -17.85
N GLY A 275 9.10 -6.32 -17.51
CA GLY A 275 8.41 -5.18 -16.87
C GLY A 275 8.14 -5.35 -15.38
N LYS A 276 8.67 -6.38 -14.72
CA LYS A 276 8.49 -6.64 -13.30
C LYS A 276 9.84 -6.76 -12.59
N ASN A 277 9.95 -6.17 -11.41
CA ASN A 277 11.10 -6.39 -10.55
C ASN A 277 11.10 -7.84 -10.04
N VAL A 278 12.21 -8.53 -10.22
CA VAL A 278 12.39 -9.94 -9.84
C VAL A 278 13.65 -10.09 -9.00
N ASN A 279 13.59 -10.97 -8.00
CA ASN A 279 14.77 -11.32 -7.24
C ASN A 279 15.70 -12.18 -8.10
N LEU A 280 16.99 -11.91 -8.05
CA LEU A 280 18.01 -12.77 -8.58
C LEU A 280 18.20 -14.00 -7.69
N ASP A 281 18.73 -15.09 -8.27
CA ASP A 281 18.94 -16.34 -7.54
C ASP A 281 20.03 -16.19 -6.46
N GLU A 282 21.01 -15.29 -6.70
CA GLU A 282 22.12 -14.96 -5.81
C GLU A 282 22.31 -13.44 -5.76
N LEU A 283 22.95 -12.92 -4.70
CA LEU A 283 23.32 -11.52 -4.63
C LEU A 283 24.39 -11.21 -5.68
N PRO A 284 24.24 -10.16 -6.50
CA PRO A 284 25.24 -9.78 -7.49
C PRO A 284 26.52 -9.26 -6.81
N VAL A 285 27.64 -9.47 -7.48
CA VAL A 285 28.93 -8.87 -7.13
C VAL A 285 29.14 -7.64 -8.01
N VAL A 286 29.65 -6.57 -7.44
CA VAL A 286 29.84 -5.31 -8.16
C VAL A 286 31.33 -4.98 -8.20
N GLU A 287 31.87 -4.77 -9.39
CA GLU A 287 33.24 -4.31 -9.56
C GLU A 287 33.26 -2.81 -9.87
N VAL A 288 34.01 -2.05 -9.10
CA VAL A 288 34.27 -0.64 -9.33
C VAL A 288 35.78 -0.43 -9.34
N ASN A 289 36.32 0.08 -10.44
CA ASN A 289 37.76 0.34 -10.60
C ASN A 289 38.65 -0.89 -10.26
N GLY A 290 38.22 -2.10 -10.61
CA GLY A 290 38.96 -3.33 -10.35
C GLY A 290 38.83 -3.87 -8.92
N ILE A 291 38.02 -3.23 -8.07
CA ILE A 291 37.73 -3.69 -6.70
C ILE A 291 36.33 -4.28 -6.68
N GLU A 292 36.19 -5.48 -6.12
CA GLU A 292 34.91 -6.15 -5.96
C GLU A 292 34.23 -5.82 -4.64
N TYR A 293 32.93 -5.53 -4.70
CA TYR A 293 32.07 -5.22 -3.57
C TYR A 293 30.89 -6.20 -3.50
N GLU A 294 30.56 -6.64 -2.29
CA GLU A 294 29.35 -7.43 -2.04
C GLU A 294 28.12 -6.52 -2.04
N SER A 295 27.13 -6.87 -2.83
CA SER A 295 25.87 -6.11 -2.86
C SER A 295 24.94 -6.53 -1.73
N LYS A 296 24.02 -5.62 -1.39
CA LYS A 296 22.90 -5.84 -0.46
C LYS A 296 21.58 -5.68 -1.22
N GLN A 297 20.57 -6.43 -0.83
CA GLN A 297 19.24 -6.27 -1.38
C GLN A 297 18.46 -5.21 -0.59
N SER A 298 17.95 -4.19 -1.29
CA SER A 298 17.10 -3.15 -0.70
C SER A 298 15.64 -3.56 -0.67
N THR A 299 15.10 -3.99 -1.81
CA THR A 299 13.73 -4.49 -1.96
C THR A 299 13.69 -5.49 -3.10
N LYS A 300 12.50 -6.02 -3.44
CA LYS A 300 12.35 -7.02 -4.50
C LYS A 300 12.95 -6.54 -5.82
N GLY A 301 14.00 -7.25 -6.27
CA GLY A 301 14.72 -6.94 -7.51
C GLY A 301 15.56 -5.66 -7.47
N VAL A 302 15.81 -5.09 -6.30
CA VAL A 302 16.62 -3.88 -6.13
C VAL A 302 17.82 -4.19 -5.23
N TYR A 303 18.99 -3.97 -5.77
CA TYR A 303 20.27 -4.24 -5.11
C TYR A 303 21.08 -2.96 -5.02
N TYR A 304 21.97 -2.85 -4.03
CA TYR A 304 22.84 -1.71 -3.89
C TYR A 304 24.18 -2.08 -3.28
N ILE A 305 25.17 -1.27 -3.58
CA ILE A 305 26.42 -1.20 -2.82
C ILE A 305 26.54 0.15 -2.17
N GLU A 306 27.30 0.23 -1.09
CA GLU A 306 27.68 1.47 -0.43
C GLU A 306 29.21 1.59 -0.49
N ILE A 307 29.70 2.62 -1.18
CA ILE A 307 31.12 2.83 -1.42
C ILE A 307 31.51 4.27 -1.08
N GLU A 308 32.76 4.42 -0.66
CA GLU A 308 33.38 5.72 -0.41
C GLU A 308 34.67 5.78 -1.20
N LEU A 309 34.82 6.82 -2.03
CA LEU A 309 36.06 7.09 -2.77
C LEU A 309 36.73 8.34 -2.17
N SER A 310 38.03 8.24 -1.91
CA SER A 310 38.76 9.35 -1.26
C SER A 310 39.26 10.38 -2.28
N SER A 311 39.07 11.66 -1.93
CA SER A 311 39.65 12.77 -2.71
C SER A 311 41.20 12.80 -2.71
N SER A 312 41.84 12.01 -1.85
CA SER A 312 43.30 11.85 -1.86
C SER A 312 43.78 10.92 -3.00
N GLU A 313 42.88 10.05 -3.52
CA GLU A 313 43.22 9.05 -4.53
C GLU A 313 42.58 9.36 -5.88
N TYR A 314 41.44 10.06 -5.87
CA TYR A 314 40.62 10.29 -7.06
C TYR A 314 40.29 11.76 -7.24
N GLU A 315 40.34 12.22 -8.48
CA GLU A 315 39.99 13.58 -8.86
C GLU A 315 38.50 13.78 -9.06
N GLU A 316 38.03 15.02 -8.89
CA GLU A 316 36.68 15.45 -9.24
C GLU A 316 36.43 15.29 -10.74
N ASN A 317 35.16 15.14 -11.13
CA ASN A 317 34.74 14.97 -12.53
C ASN A 317 35.39 13.76 -13.24
N THR A 318 35.82 12.77 -12.47
CA THR A 318 36.33 11.49 -13.01
C THR A 318 35.16 10.53 -13.18
N MET A 319 35.09 9.93 -14.37
CA MET A 319 34.05 8.91 -14.69
C MET A 319 34.52 7.54 -14.22
N PHE A 320 33.66 6.85 -13.51
CA PHE A 320 33.82 5.48 -13.07
C PHE A 320 32.70 4.61 -13.63
N TYR A 321 32.95 3.30 -13.67
CA TYR A 321 31.96 2.29 -14.03
C TYR A 321 31.77 1.33 -12.89
N ASP A 322 30.50 1.01 -12.59
CA ASP A 322 30.10 -0.06 -11.70
C ASP A 322 29.57 -1.24 -12.54
N THR A 323 30.30 -2.34 -12.54
CA THR A 323 29.95 -3.54 -13.31
C THR A 323 29.30 -4.57 -12.41
N TRP A 324 28.02 -4.84 -12.64
CA TRP A 324 27.22 -5.81 -11.90
C TRP A 324 27.37 -7.18 -12.51
N LYS A 325 27.96 -8.12 -11.77
CA LYS A 325 28.36 -9.46 -12.21
C LYS A 325 27.56 -10.55 -11.50
N ASN A 326 27.67 -11.78 -12.00
CA ASN A 326 27.00 -12.97 -11.45
C ASN A 326 25.47 -12.86 -11.41
N LEU A 327 24.90 -12.18 -12.40
CA LEU A 327 23.47 -12.02 -12.50
C LEU A 327 22.81 -13.32 -12.96
N LYS A 328 21.98 -13.95 -12.11
CA LYS A 328 21.26 -15.19 -12.40
C LYS A 328 19.77 -15.06 -12.06
N TYR A 329 18.94 -15.60 -12.93
CA TYR A 329 17.51 -15.69 -12.70
C TYR A 329 16.94 -17.00 -13.20
N ASN A 330 16.27 -17.76 -12.32
CA ASN A 330 15.76 -19.12 -12.60
C ASN A 330 16.83 -20.04 -13.23
N GLY A 331 18.03 -20.02 -12.68
CA GLY A 331 19.16 -20.83 -13.14
C GLY A 331 19.79 -20.38 -14.45
N LYS A 332 19.34 -19.26 -15.05
CA LYS A 332 19.91 -18.70 -16.28
C LYS A 332 20.81 -17.52 -15.95
N ASN A 333 21.99 -17.50 -16.57
CA ASN A 333 22.90 -16.36 -16.48
C ASN A 333 22.35 -15.19 -17.30
N ILE A 334 22.41 -14.01 -16.72
CA ILE A 334 22.15 -12.72 -17.36
C ILE A 334 23.51 -12.08 -17.65
N PRO A 335 23.70 -11.41 -18.79
CA PRO A 335 24.93 -10.67 -19.06
C PRO A 335 25.24 -9.65 -17.97
N ASP A 336 26.52 -9.42 -17.74
CA ASP A 336 26.97 -8.36 -16.84
C ASP A 336 26.44 -7.00 -17.28
N VAL A 337 26.10 -6.15 -16.33
CA VAL A 337 25.56 -4.81 -16.58
C VAL A 337 26.55 -3.78 -16.08
N GLU A 338 26.98 -2.91 -16.98
CA GLU A 338 27.87 -1.81 -16.68
C GLU A 338 27.10 -0.50 -16.66
N LEU A 339 27.21 0.23 -15.54
CA LEU A 339 26.64 1.56 -15.32
C LEU A 339 27.77 2.52 -15.00
N SER A 340 27.54 3.82 -15.18
CA SER A 340 28.58 4.83 -14.93
C SER A 340 28.11 5.88 -13.91
N PHE A 341 29.08 6.46 -13.21
CA PHE A 341 28.88 7.60 -12.35
C PHE A 341 30.10 8.54 -12.43
N THR A 342 29.91 9.79 -12.01
CA THR A 342 30.98 10.81 -12.03
C THR A 342 31.16 11.39 -10.66
N THR A 343 32.40 11.49 -10.22
CA THR A 343 32.76 12.03 -8.91
C THR A 343 32.59 13.54 -8.85
N LYS A 344 32.07 14.01 -7.71
CA LYS A 344 31.92 15.44 -7.37
C LYS A 344 32.70 15.76 -6.11
N SER A 345 33.09 17.03 -5.94
CA SER A 345 33.76 17.45 -4.72
C SER A 345 32.81 17.64 -3.55
N GLN A 346 33.32 17.52 -2.32
CA GLN A 346 32.56 17.89 -1.12
C GLN A 346 32.13 19.36 -1.11
N ASN A 347 32.92 20.24 -1.73
CA ASN A 347 32.58 21.66 -1.82
C ASN A 347 31.27 21.90 -2.59
N ASP A 348 30.97 21.06 -3.57
CA ASP A 348 29.72 21.14 -4.30
C ASP A 348 28.53 20.67 -3.45
N TYR A 349 28.73 19.70 -2.56
CA TYR A 349 27.71 19.29 -1.61
C TYR A 349 27.25 20.42 -0.68
N TYR A 350 28.18 21.22 -0.17
CA TYR A 350 27.89 22.35 0.72
C TYR A 350 27.34 23.58 -0.03
N ARG A 351 27.52 23.64 -1.34
CA ARG A 351 26.96 24.71 -2.21
C ARG A 351 25.53 24.46 -2.65
N MET A 352 24.93 23.31 -2.33
CA MET A 352 23.56 22.96 -2.72
C MET A 352 22.50 23.78 -1.99
N GLY A 353 22.54 25.11 -2.16
CA GLY A 353 21.39 25.99 -1.96
C GLY A 353 20.48 26.11 -3.19
N LEU A 354 20.93 25.72 -4.38
CA LEU A 354 20.15 25.73 -5.63
C LEU A 354 20.68 24.62 -6.56
N PRO A 355 19.84 23.78 -7.12
CA PRO A 355 20.26 22.85 -8.15
C PRO A 355 20.64 23.64 -9.40
N THR A 356 21.93 23.86 -9.63
CA THR A 356 22.42 24.17 -10.96
C THR A 356 22.31 22.90 -11.80
N ILE A 357 21.31 22.85 -12.67
CA ILE A 357 21.21 21.86 -13.74
C ILE A 357 22.27 22.20 -14.78
N GLU A 358 23.53 21.99 -14.43
CA GLU A 358 24.60 22.02 -15.43
C GLU A 358 25.46 20.77 -15.22
N ASN A 359 25.54 20.02 -16.32
CA ASN A 359 26.30 18.79 -16.52
C ASN A 359 25.65 17.51 -16.02
N THR A 360 24.55 17.13 -16.71
CA THR A 360 24.33 15.70 -16.89
C THR A 360 25.55 15.11 -17.56
N THR A 361 26.24 14.27 -16.81
CA THR A 361 27.34 13.49 -17.30
C THR A 361 26.97 12.79 -18.61
N LYS A 362 27.81 12.94 -19.61
CA LYS A 362 27.73 12.27 -20.89
C LYS A 362 28.05 10.78 -20.76
N ALA A 363 27.26 10.09 -19.97
CA ALA A 363 27.34 8.62 -19.96
C ALA A 363 26.51 8.09 -21.12
N ASN A 364 26.96 7.05 -21.80
CA ASN A 364 26.24 6.28 -22.83
C ASN A 364 24.97 5.61 -22.27
N THR A 365 24.17 6.32 -21.51
CA THR A 365 22.95 5.81 -20.87
C THR A 365 21.79 6.05 -21.81
N LYS A 366 21.23 4.95 -22.31
CA LYS A 366 20.04 4.99 -23.15
C LYS A 366 18.83 5.40 -22.30
N TYR A 367 18.29 6.57 -22.55
CA TYR A 367 17.04 6.99 -21.95
C TYR A 367 15.88 6.16 -22.49
N ILE A 368 15.08 5.60 -21.58
CA ILE A 368 13.84 4.89 -21.92
C ILE A 368 12.68 5.85 -21.72
N PRO A 369 11.94 6.23 -22.78
CA PRO A 369 10.78 7.08 -22.65
C PRO A 369 9.59 6.33 -22.09
N TYR A 370 8.85 6.97 -21.19
CA TYR A 370 7.55 6.53 -20.69
C TYR A 370 6.51 7.55 -21.03
N ILE A 371 5.41 7.09 -21.61
CA ILE A 371 4.27 7.92 -21.95
C ILE A 371 3.24 7.84 -20.82
N TYR A 372 2.65 8.99 -20.44
CA TYR A 372 1.56 9.07 -19.49
C TYR A 372 0.47 10.04 -19.95
N GLY A 373 -0.71 9.99 -19.32
CA GLY A 373 -1.89 10.76 -19.75
C GLY A 373 -2.78 10.03 -20.75
N ILE A 374 -2.35 8.84 -21.18
CA ILE A 374 -3.09 7.93 -22.06
C ILE A 374 -2.73 6.49 -21.71
N GLN A 375 -3.70 5.58 -21.80
CA GLN A 375 -3.47 4.15 -21.51
C GLN A 375 -3.23 3.38 -22.80
N TYR A 376 -2.51 2.28 -22.71
CA TYR A 376 -2.32 1.34 -23.81
C TYR A 376 -3.68 0.74 -24.21
N HIS A 377 -4.01 0.79 -25.51
CA HIS A 377 -5.32 0.43 -26.08
C HIS A 377 -6.51 1.29 -25.58
N GLU A 378 -6.27 2.53 -25.16
CA GLU A 378 -7.35 3.45 -24.82
C GLU A 378 -8.19 3.79 -26.04
N LEU A 379 -9.52 3.85 -25.84
CA LEU A 379 -10.47 4.31 -26.85
C LEU A 379 -10.65 5.82 -26.70
N ILE A 380 -10.20 6.59 -27.68
CA ILE A 380 -10.32 8.06 -27.71
C ILE A 380 -11.41 8.43 -28.71
N LEU A 381 -12.33 9.27 -28.28
CA LEU A 381 -13.34 9.81 -29.18
C LEU A 381 -12.73 10.80 -30.16
N ARG A 382 -13.10 10.69 -31.42
CA ARG A 382 -12.77 11.70 -32.42
C ARG A 382 -13.31 13.07 -32.01
N GLY A 383 -12.48 14.10 -32.08
CA GLY A 383 -12.80 15.44 -31.61
C GLY A 383 -12.19 15.78 -30.25
N ASP A 384 -11.62 14.82 -29.55
CA ASP A 384 -10.89 15.07 -28.31
C ASP A 384 -9.49 15.62 -28.58
N ILE A 385 -9.03 16.54 -27.73
CA ILE A 385 -7.63 16.97 -27.68
C ILE A 385 -6.99 16.34 -26.46
N ARG A 386 -5.93 15.55 -26.69
CA ARG A 386 -5.23 14.85 -25.61
C ARG A 386 -3.85 15.44 -25.39
N LYS A 387 -3.58 15.77 -24.13
CA LYS A 387 -2.23 16.11 -23.67
C LYS A 387 -1.53 14.85 -23.20
N ILE A 388 -0.44 14.52 -23.88
CA ILE A 388 0.35 13.32 -23.62
C ILE A 388 1.69 13.76 -23.06
N GLY A 389 2.04 13.28 -21.87
CA GLY A 389 3.32 13.52 -21.24
C GLY A 389 4.34 12.46 -21.59
N VAL A 390 5.60 12.85 -21.66
CA VAL A 390 6.74 11.95 -21.91
C VAL A 390 7.77 12.16 -20.81
N GLU A 391 8.10 11.09 -20.11
CA GLU A 391 9.15 11.05 -19.11
C GLU A 391 10.26 10.12 -19.58
N CYS A 392 11.50 10.48 -19.31
CA CYS A 392 12.64 9.62 -19.62
C CYS A 392 13.26 9.09 -18.34
N LYS A 393 13.59 7.80 -18.33
CA LYS A 393 14.29 7.12 -17.24
C LYS A 393 15.57 6.48 -17.75
N ILE A 394 16.57 6.48 -16.90
CA ILE A 394 17.80 5.72 -17.16
C ILE A 394 17.57 4.28 -16.66
N PRO A 395 17.77 3.25 -17.49
CA PRO A 395 17.58 1.87 -17.06
C PRO A 395 18.53 1.51 -15.91
N TYR A 396 18.05 0.62 -15.03
CA TYR A 396 18.81 0.08 -13.88
C TYR A 396 19.19 1.09 -12.80
N THR A 397 18.70 2.34 -12.87
CA THR A 397 18.88 3.36 -11.86
C THR A 397 17.57 3.61 -11.07
N SER A 398 17.59 4.58 -10.14
CA SER A 398 16.39 5.01 -9.42
C SER A 398 15.30 5.51 -10.37
N ASN A 399 14.06 5.60 -9.88
CA ASN A 399 12.93 6.14 -10.65
C ASN A 399 13.01 7.67 -10.88
N GLN A 400 14.21 8.23 -10.96
CA GLN A 400 14.36 9.65 -11.29
C GLN A 400 13.87 9.90 -12.71
N ILE A 401 13.07 10.93 -12.83
CA ILE A 401 12.45 11.39 -14.06
C ILE A 401 13.31 12.51 -14.60
N TYR A 402 13.72 12.39 -15.84
CA TYR A 402 14.50 13.41 -16.51
C TYR A 402 13.66 14.07 -17.59
N ALA A 403 13.61 15.42 -17.58
CA ALA A 403 13.12 16.19 -18.69
C ALA A 403 14.25 16.35 -19.71
N VAL A 404 14.10 15.72 -20.86
CA VAL A 404 15.10 15.70 -21.94
C VAL A 404 14.78 16.80 -22.95
N ASP A 405 15.79 17.54 -23.40
CA ASP A 405 15.59 18.70 -24.29
C ASP A 405 15.31 18.31 -25.77
N ASN A 406 15.78 17.15 -26.20
CA ASN A 406 15.71 16.71 -27.59
C ASN A 406 14.86 15.45 -27.73
N LEU A 407 13.58 15.60 -27.49
CA LEU A 407 12.57 14.55 -27.72
C LEU A 407 11.72 14.92 -28.93
N GLU A 408 11.48 13.96 -29.79
CA GLU A 408 10.54 14.02 -30.89
C GLU A 408 9.59 12.84 -30.84
N TYR A 409 8.35 13.05 -31.26
CA TYR A 409 7.34 12.01 -31.39
C TYR A 409 6.89 11.87 -32.82
N ARG A 410 6.50 10.67 -33.21
CA ARG A 410 5.90 10.35 -34.53
C ARG A 410 4.57 9.65 -34.26
N LEU A 411 3.53 10.06 -35.00
CA LEU A 411 2.23 9.40 -35.00
C LEU A 411 1.99 8.71 -36.34
N TYR A 412 1.60 7.45 -36.31
CA TYR A 412 1.32 6.70 -37.53
C TYR A 412 0.24 5.63 -37.29
N THR A 413 -0.32 5.13 -38.38
CA THR A 413 -1.24 3.97 -38.39
C THR A 413 -0.63 2.87 -39.28
N LYS A 414 -1.12 1.63 -39.10
CA LYS A 414 -0.66 0.48 -39.87
C LYS A 414 -1.78 -0.01 -40.81
N ASN A 415 -1.43 -0.28 -42.06
CA ASN A 415 -2.29 -0.97 -43.00
C ASN A 415 -1.60 -2.27 -43.42
N GLY A 416 -1.91 -3.36 -42.73
CA GLY A 416 -1.17 -4.60 -42.84
C GLY A 416 0.25 -4.44 -42.29
N GLN A 417 1.27 -4.53 -43.15
CA GLN A 417 2.69 -4.35 -42.77
C GLN A 417 3.20 -2.93 -43.09
N ASP A 418 2.41 -2.11 -43.77
CA ASP A 418 2.82 -0.78 -44.17
C ASP A 418 2.48 0.26 -43.10
N GLU A 419 3.48 1.07 -42.72
CA GLU A 419 3.31 2.21 -41.82
C GLU A 419 2.87 3.44 -42.59
N ILE A 420 1.75 4.02 -42.23
CA ILE A 420 1.25 5.28 -42.80
C ILE A 420 1.47 6.39 -41.78
N THR A 421 2.48 7.23 -42.03
CA THR A 421 2.81 8.34 -41.12
C THR A 421 1.73 9.44 -41.23
N VAL A 422 1.21 9.85 -40.07
CA VAL A 422 0.23 10.91 -39.90
C VAL A 422 0.91 12.20 -39.45
N ILE A 423 1.75 12.11 -38.46
CA ILE A 423 2.63 13.16 -37.96
C ILE A 423 4.06 12.64 -38.01
N ASP A 424 4.92 13.27 -38.80
CA ASP A 424 6.33 12.91 -38.82
C ASP A 424 7.01 13.44 -37.55
N TYR A 425 8.25 12.97 -37.30
CA TYR A 425 8.99 13.33 -36.10
C TYR A 425 8.92 14.81 -35.79
N SER A 426 8.13 15.14 -34.77
CA SER A 426 7.83 16.48 -34.31
C SER A 426 8.31 16.69 -32.90
N LYS A 427 8.81 17.88 -32.61
CA LYS A 427 9.38 18.19 -31.30
C LYS A 427 8.35 18.08 -30.19
N VAL A 428 8.74 17.40 -29.12
CA VAL A 428 7.99 17.37 -27.85
C VAL A 428 8.24 18.68 -27.10
N GLU A 429 7.19 19.34 -26.65
CA GLU A 429 7.29 20.59 -25.90
C GLU A 429 7.81 20.33 -24.48
N LYS A 430 8.54 21.28 -23.91
CA LYS A 430 9.01 21.26 -22.54
C LYS A 430 8.40 22.38 -21.73
N ALA A 431 7.74 22.06 -20.65
CA ALA A 431 7.24 23.03 -19.69
C ALA A 431 7.70 22.65 -18.27
N TYR A 432 8.49 23.51 -17.66
CA TYR A 432 9.15 23.24 -16.37
C TYR A 432 10.00 21.95 -16.44
N ASN A 433 9.68 20.94 -15.66
CA ASN A 433 10.38 19.66 -15.62
C ASN A 433 9.62 18.53 -16.34
N THR A 434 8.67 18.85 -17.20
CA THR A 434 7.86 17.86 -17.93
C THR A 434 7.93 18.09 -19.42
N ASN A 435 8.01 16.99 -20.17
CA ASN A 435 7.87 17.02 -21.62
C ASN A 435 6.45 16.58 -21.99
N TYR A 436 5.83 17.22 -22.98
CA TYR A 436 4.50 16.87 -23.44
C TYR A 436 4.26 17.25 -24.90
N PHE A 437 3.28 16.63 -25.52
CA PHE A 437 2.73 17.02 -26.81
C PHE A 437 1.21 16.89 -26.80
N LEU A 438 0.56 17.52 -27.76
CA LEU A 438 -0.88 17.48 -27.93
C LEU A 438 -1.23 16.68 -29.18
N ILE A 439 -2.21 15.79 -29.06
CA ILE A 439 -2.83 15.14 -30.21
C ILE A 439 -4.24 15.69 -30.34
N ASP A 440 -4.51 16.37 -31.45
CA ASP A 440 -5.86 16.75 -31.86
C ASP A 440 -6.43 15.62 -32.73
N THR A 441 -7.52 15.04 -32.30
CA THR A 441 -8.13 13.89 -33.00
C THR A 441 -9.21 14.31 -34.00
N ASN A 442 -9.47 15.61 -34.17
CA ASN A 442 -10.50 16.11 -35.10
C ASN A 442 -10.26 15.64 -36.55
N ASP A 443 -9.00 15.73 -36.99
CA ASP A 443 -8.62 15.42 -38.38
C ASP A 443 -8.16 13.96 -38.54
N LEU A 444 -8.16 13.18 -37.46
CA LEU A 444 -7.77 11.80 -37.51
C LEU A 444 -8.97 10.89 -37.87
N ILE A 445 -8.73 9.92 -38.70
CA ILE A 445 -9.76 8.94 -39.07
C ILE A 445 -9.85 7.87 -37.97
N PRO A 446 -11.03 7.28 -37.72
CA PRO A 446 -11.16 6.15 -36.81
C PRO A 446 -10.26 5.00 -37.25
N SER A 447 -9.27 4.68 -36.43
CA SER A 447 -8.28 3.65 -36.67
C SER A 447 -7.42 3.45 -35.43
N ARG A 448 -6.56 2.44 -35.48
CA ARG A 448 -5.51 2.22 -34.49
C ARG A 448 -4.28 3.04 -34.82
N TYR A 449 -3.75 3.76 -33.84
CA TYR A 449 -2.61 4.63 -33.95
C TYR A 449 -1.49 4.18 -33.05
N TYR A 450 -0.26 4.45 -33.49
CA TYR A 450 0.98 4.11 -32.81
C TYR A 450 1.84 5.34 -32.63
N ILE A 451 2.57 5.37 -31.53
CA ILE A 451 3.50 6.48 -31.24
C ILE A 451 4.92 5.91 -31.13
N ASP A 452 5.82 6.51 -31.88
CA ASP A 452 7.26 6.35 -31.73
C ASP A 452 7.82 7.57 -31.00
N ILE A 453 8.84 7.37 -30.19
CA ILE A 453 9.61 8.46 -29.56
C ILE A 453 11.05 8.36 -30.01
N LYS A 454 11.58 9.48 -30.49
CA LYS A 454 12.99 9.65 -30.79
C LYS A 454 13.64 10.48 -29.71
N VAL A 455 14.72 9.99 -29.16
CA VAL A 455 15.55 10.67 -28.17
C VAL A 455 16.87 10.98 -28.83
N SER A 456 17.22 12.24 -28.98
CA SER A 456 18.50 12.66 -29.53
C SER A 456 19.45 13.06 -28.39
N TYR A 457 20.61 12.43 -28.35
CA TYR A 457 21.59 12.59 -27.30
C TYR A 457 23.01 12.57 -27.86
N ASP A 458 23.80 13.60 -27.63
CA ASP A 458 25.25 13.70 -27.96
C ASP A 458 25.64 13.18 -29.36
N MET A 459 24.89 13.49 -30.41
CA MET A 459 25.01 12.99 -31.79
C MET A 459 24.49 11.58 -32.06
N GLU A 460 23.95 10.89 -31.08
CA GLU A 460 23.20 9.64 -31.30
C GLU A 460 21.71 9.89 -31.28
N GLU A 461 20.99 9.26 -32.19
CA GLU A 461 19.54 9.23 -32.25
C GLU A 461 19.06 7.83 -31.87
N ILE A 462 18.24 7.75 -30.84
CA ILE A 462 17.66 6.48 -30.38
C ILE A 462 16.17 6.50 -30.68
N TYR A 463 15.73 5.50 -31.46
CA TYR A 463 14.33 5.37 -31.87
C TYR A 463 13.66 4.28 -31.04
N HIS A 464 12.65 4.67 -30.25
CA HIS A 464 11.78 3.76 -29.53
C HIS A 464 10.48 3.62 -30.30
N LYS A 465 10.29 2.46 -30.91
CA LYS A 465 9.11 2.18 -31.73
C LYS A 465 7.97 1.59 -30.92
N ASP A 466 6.74 1.86 -31.37
CA ASP A 466 5.51 1.31 -30.75
C ASP A 466 5.45 1.55 -29.24
N VAL A 467 5.89 2.71 -28.75
CA VAL A 467 5.91 3.03 -27.31
C VAL A 467 4.51 3.07 -26.73
N LEU A 468 3.54 3.48 -27.55
CA LEU A 468 2.12 3.51 -27.19
C LEU A 468 1.26 3.14 -28.40
N GLU A 469 0.17 2.45 -28.12
CA GLU A 469 -0.87 2.08 -29.08
C GLU A 469 -2.25 2.47 -28.48
N PHE A 470 -3.09 3.12 -29.30
CA PHE A 470 -4.43 3.55 -28.92
C PHE A 470 -5.38 3.57 -30.12
N ASP A 471 -6.67 3.54 -29.85
CA ASP A 471 -7.70 3.51 -30.90
C ASP A 471 -8.52 4.81 -30.91
N ILE A 472 -8.67 5.42 -32.10
CA ILE A 472 -9.58 6.54 -32.31
C ILE A 472 -10.89 5.98 -32.85
N VAL A 473 -12.00 6.33 -32.21
CA VAL A 473 -13.34 5.83 -32.52
C VAL A 473 -14.33 6.98 -32.66
N ASN A 474 -15.37 6.79 -33.46
CA ASN A 474 -16.49 7.75 -33.51
C ASN A 474 -17.44 7.54 -32.33
N ASP A 475 -17.55 6.32 -31.83
CA ASP A 475 -18.36 5.96 -30.68
C ASP A 475 -17.57 4.92 -29.83
N LYS A 476 -17.66 5.03 -28.50
CA LYS A 476 -17.00 4.09 -27.56
C LYS A 476 -17.47 2.64 -27.67
N THR A 477 -18.52 2.39 -28.42
CA THR A 477 -19.01 1.03 -28.74
C THR A 477 -18.28 0.38 -29.93
N GLU A 478 -17.54 1.16 -30.73
CA GLU A 478 -16.70 0.64 -31.81
C GLU A 478 -15.54 -0.17 -31.25
N LYS A 479 -15.30 -1.36 -31.82
CA LYS A 479 -14.14 -2.19 -31.54
C LYS A 479 -13.39 -2.46 -32.84
N PHE A 480 -12.12 -2.13 -32.86
CA PHE A 480 -11.22 -2.57 -33.91
C PHE A 480 -10.66 -3.95 -33.55
N ASN A 481 -10.81 -4.93 -34.45
CA ASN A 481 -10.29 -6.29 -34.31
C ASN A 481 -8.81 -6.35 -34.70
#